data_123d19e3162ed4971173342b59c4d87f
#
_entry.id   123d19e3162ed4971173342b59c4d87f
#
_cell.length_a   1.000
_cell.length_b   1.000
_cell.length_c   1.000
_cell.angle_alpha   90.00
_cell.angle_beta   90.00
_cell.angle_gamma   90.00
#
_symmetry.space_group_name_H-M   'P 1'
#
loop_
_entity.id
_entity.type
_entity.pdbx_description
1 polymer ?
#
loop_
_entity_poly.entity_id
_entity_poly.type
_entity_poly.pdbx_seq_one_letter_code
_entity_poly.pdbx_strand_id
1 'polypeptide(L)'
;TKNRYMNIQINSKIKEMNVVIENTNGDIHYIQTGVTPGTRKYTFFLPKGTYYITMTKGWPYSVDPNYAGMYTFKTTFTDVPKTTVSKVKNLSSGKLKVTWKRKSKATGYQIQIATDKKFKKNKKVYDAPFKNYNNCTFWDLKKGKTYYVRVRSYVKAGSREKKCYSAWSKYKTVKIKK
;
A
#
# COMPACT_ATOMS: atom_id res chain seq x y z
N THR A 1 -6.44 10.50 10.15
CA THR A 1 -6.48 10.47 8.68
C THR A 1 -6.09 9.07 8.20
N LYS A 2 -6.94 8.47 7.35
CA LYS A 2 -6.71 7.12 6.83
C LYS A 2 -5.83 7.21 5.58
N ASN A 3 -4.87 6.31 5.43
CA ASN A 3 -4.15 6.17 4.17
C ASN A 3 -5.09 5.55 3.12
N ARG A 4 -5.17 6.17 1.97
CA ARG A 4 -6.04 5.78 0.86
C ARG A 4 -5.21 5.60 -0.41
N TYR A 5 -5.72 4.81 -1.32
CA TYR A 5 -5.24 4.78 -2.69
C TYR A 5 -6.36 5.22 -3.64
N MET A 6 -5.96 5.90 -4.67
CA MET A 6 -6.87 6.40 -5.69
C MET A 6 -6.95 5.41 -6.84
N ASN A 7 -8.17 5.10 -7.26
CA ASN A 7 -8.41 4.40 -8.51
C ASN A 7 -8.96 5.42 -9.51
N ILE A 8 -8.38 5.44 -10.69
CA ILE A 8 -8.81 6.27 -11.80
C ILE A 8 -9.35 5.35 -12.89
N GLN A 9 -10.54 5.66 -13.36
CA GLN A 9 -11.11 5.05 -14.54
C GLN A 9 -11.26 6.13 -15.60
N ILE A 10 -10.68 5.90 -16.76
CA ILE A 10 -10.77 6.77 -17.91
C ILE A 10 -11.42 5.97 -19.03
N ASN A 11 -12.46 6.53 -19.62
CA ASN A 11 -13.03 6.06 -20.86
C ASN A 11 -12.89 7.19 -21.88
N SER A 12 -12.17 6.95 -22.97
CA SER A 12 -11.86 7.98 -23.95
C SER A 12 -12.08 7.46 -25.36
N LYS A 13 -12.66 8.31 -26.18
CA LYS A 13 -12.69 8.15 -27.63
C LYS A 13 -11.50 8.84 -28.33
N ILE A 14 -10.66 9.53 -27.57
CA ILE A 14 -9.47 10.21 -28.06
C ILE A 14 -8.35 9.16 -28.21
N LYS A 15 -7.68 9.13 -29.35
CA LYS A 15 -6.64 8.13 -29.63
C LYS A 15 -5.44 8.28 -28.73
N GLU A 16 -4.88 9.43 -28.56
CA GLU A 16 -3.68 9.66 -27.76
C GLU A 16 -3.97 10.68 -26.67
N MET A 17 -3.93 10.24 -25.44
CA MET A 17 -4.15 11.10 -24.28
C MET A 17 -3.09 10.84 -23.22
N ASN A 18 -2.46 11.89 -22.77
CA ASN A 18 -1.55 11.84 -21.64
C ASN A 18 -2.28 12.20 -20.37
N VAL A 19 -2.01 11.45 -19.31
CA VAL A 19 -2.52 11.73 -17.95
C VAL A 19 -1.34 11.86 -17.03
N VAL A 20 -1.19 13.01 -16.43
CA VAL A 20 -0.14 13.34 -15.47
C VAL A 20 -0.78 13.61 -14.12
N ILE A 21 -0.26 12.99 -13.08
CA ILE A 21 -0.68 13.24 -11.70
C ILE A 21 0.52 13.83 -10.96
N GLU A 22 0.35 15.04 -10.48
CA GLU A 22 1.40 15.82 -9.85
C GLU A 22 0.94 16.31 -8.47
N ASN A 23 1.83 16.32 -7.48
CA ASN A 23 1.54 16.92 -6.19
C ASN A 23 1.92 18.42 -6.19
N THR A 24 1.58 19.10 -5.09
CA THR A 24 1.91 20.53 -4.90
C THR A 24 3.41 20.85 -4.85
N ASN A 25 4.27 19.85 -4.75
CA ASN A 25 5.73 20.02 -4.74
C ASN A 25 6.38 19.74 -6.10
N GLY A 26 5.58 19.46 -7.14
CA GLY A 26 6.07 19.10 -8.46
C GLY A 26 6.48 17.64 -8.61
N ASP A 27 6.28 16.78 -7.58
CA ASP A 27 6.56 15.37 -7.71
C ASP A 27 5.52 14.71 -8.63
N ILE A 28 5.99 14.12 -9.71
CA ILE A 28 5.15 13.39 -10.65
C ILE A 28 4.98 11.96 -10.15
N HIS A 29 3.75 11.57 -9.87
CA HIS A 29 3.40 10.22 -9.40
C HIS A 29 3.10 9.26 -10.53
N TYR A 30 2.67 9.78 -11.67
CA TYR A 30 2.36 8.96 -12.83
C TYR A 30 2.30 9.77 -14.12
N ILE A 31 2.82 9.17 -15.19
CA ILE A 31 2.67 9.64 -16.56
C ILE A 31 2.22 8.45 -17.40
N GLN A 32 1.12 8.60 -18.09
CA GLN A 32 0.67 7.66 -19.11
C GLN A 32 0.69 8.35 -20.46
N THR A 33 1.42 7.79 -21.40
CA THR A 33 1.42 8.22 -22.80
C THR A 33 0.74 7.17 -23.67
N GLY A 34 0.05 7.58 -24.71
CA GLY A 34 -0.55 6.69 -25.68
C GLY A 34 -1.76 5.91 -25.17
N VAL A 35 -2.73 6.58 -24.55
CA VAL A 35 -4.00 5.94 -24.20
C VAL A 35 -4.80 5.70 -25.47
N THR A 36 -4.86 4.44 -25.91
CA THR A 36 -5.73 4.04 -27.03
C THR A 36 -7.20 4.19 -26.64
N PRO A 37 -8.13 4.43 -27.59
CA PRO A 37 -9.56 4.51 -27.30
C PRO A 37 -10.06 3.32 -26.48
N GLY A 38 -10.91 3.58 -25.50
CA GLY A 38 -11.52 2.57 -24.66
C GLY A 38 -11.47 2.87 -23.17
N THR A 39 -11.96 1.94 -22.37
CA THR A 39 -11.98 2.07 -20.91
C THR A 39 -10.68 1.56 -20.31
N ARG A 40 -9.99 2.41 -19.57
CA ARG A 40 -8.76 2.09 -18.83
C ARG A 40 -8.98 2.31 -17.34
N LYS A 41 -8.41 1.43 -16.52
CA LYS A 41 -8.45 1.52 -15.06
C LYS A 41 -7.03 1.59 -14.54
N TYR A 42 -6.76 2.60 -13.76
CA TYR A 42 -5.46 2.82 -13.13
C TYR A 42 -5.62 2.89 -11.61
N THR A 43 -4.65 2.38 -10.88
CA THR A 43 -4.63 2.43 -9.42
C THR A 43 -3.34 3.10 -8.95
N PHE A 44 -3.47 4.18 -8.21
CA PHE A 44 -2.35 4.96 -7.70
C PHE A 44 -2.36 4.98 -6.18
N PHE A 45 -1.19 4.87 -5.57
CA PHE A 45 -1.02 5.00 -4.12
C PHE A 45 -0.54 6.39 -3.80
N LEU A 46 -1.49 7.30 -3.68
CA LEU A 46 -1.19 8.68 -3.40
C LEU A 46 -1.17 8.89 -1.88
N PRO A 47 -0.06 9.40 -1.31
CA PRO A 47 -0.01 9.87 0.06
C PRO A 47 -1.05 10.95 0.31
N LYS A 48 -1.29 11.32 1.57
CA LYS A 48 -2.14 12.47 1.88
C LYS A 48 -1.53 13.73 1.26
N GLY A 49 -2.31 14.45 0.46
CA GLY A 49 -1.85 15.66 -0.22
C GLY A 49 -2.91 16.20 -1.18
N THR A 50 -2.60 17.31 -1.80
CA THR A 50 -3.32 17.87 -2.95
C THR A 50 -2.63 17.40 -4.21
N TYR A 51 -3.40 16.97 -5.19
CA TYR A 51 -2.91 16.48 -6.46
C TYR A 51 -3.63 17.16 -7.60
N TYR A 52 -2.87 17.55 -8.58
CA TYR A 52 -3.36 18.02 -9.87
C TYR A 52 -3.35 16.85 -10.85
N ILE A 53 -4.41 16.71 -11.61
CA ILE A 53 -4.52 15.71 -12.65
C ILE A 53 -4.66 16.47 -13.95
N THR A 54 -3.62 16.43 -14.75
CA THR A 54 -3.58 17.08 -16.06
C THR A 54 -3.82 16.03 -17.13
N MET A 55 -4.75 16.31 -18.00
CA MET A 55 -5.03 15.50 -19.18
C MET A 55 -4.77 16.34 -20.42
N THR A 56 -3.85 15.87 -21.26
CA THR A 56 -3.49 16.53 -22.48
C THR A 56 -3.69 15.59 -23.67
N LYS A 57 -4.00 16.14 -24.82
CA LYS A 57 -3.93 15.43 -26.08
C LYS A 57 -2.49 14.96 -26.31
N GLY A 58 -2.31 13.80 -26.92
CA GLY A 58 -0.98 13.29 -27.27
C GLY A 58 -0.21 14.24 -28.19
N TRP A 59 0.96 13.90 -28.55
CA TRP A 59 1.99 14.68 -29.27
C TRP A 59 1.58 16.06 -29.80
N PRO A 60 2.28 17.14 -29.42
CA PRO A 60 1.89 18.51 -29.76
C PRO A 60 1.91 18.83 -31.26
N TYR A 61 2.41 17.94 -32.08
CA TYR A 61 2.54 18.13 -33.52
C TYR A 61 1.48 17.40 -34.37
N SER A 62 0.57 16.66 -33.75
CA SER A 62 -0.51 16.02 -34.50
C SER A 62 -1.62 17.01 -34.81
N VAL A 63 -1.74 17.39 -36.05
CA VAL A 63 -2.82 18.25 -36.61
C VAL A 63 -4.03 17.42 -37.06
N ASP A 64 -4.07 16.12 -36.79
CA ASP A 64 -5.19 15.26 -37.18
C ASP A 64 -6.48 15.68 -36.47
N PRO A 65 -7.51 16.13 -37.16
CA PRO A 65 -8.79 16.53 -36.58
C PRO A 65 -9.52 15.36 -35.86
N ASN A 66 -9.17 14.12 -36.15
CA ASN A 66 -9.73 12.92 -35.51
C ASN A 66 -9.30 12.73 -34.06
N TYR A 67 -8.44 13.58 -33.52
CA TYR A 67 -8.07 13.58 -32.11
C TYR A 67 -9.06 14.33 -31.20
N ALA A 68 -10.12 14.91 -31.74
CA ALA A 68 -11.20 15.43 -30.94
C ALA A 68 -12.15 14.31 -30.50
N GLY A 69 -12.65 14.39 -29.29
CA GLY A 69 -13.58 13.39 -28.78
C GLY A 69 -13.91 13.58 -27.30
N MET A 70 -14.94 12.87 -26.86
CA MET A 70 -15.34 12.88 -25.46
C MET A 70 -14.54 11.87 -24.64
N TYR A 71 -14.31 12.21 -23.39
CA TYR A 71 -13.80 11.29 -22.39
C TYR A 71 -14.64 11.39 -21.10
N THR A 72 -14.68 10.31 -20.36
CA THR A 72 -15.21 10.31 -19.00
C THR A 72 -14.09 9.95 -18.02
N PHE A 73 -14.06 10.66 -16.92
CA PHE A 73 -13.05 10.51 -15.88
C PHE A 73 -13.73 10.25 -14.55
N LYS A 74 -13.40 9.13 -13.90
CA LYS A 74 -13.96 8.76 -12.61
C LYS A 74 -12.84 8.43 -11.64
N THR A 75 -12.83 9.11 -10.50
CA THR A 75 -11.95 8.80 -9.38
C THR A 75 -12.71 8.14 -8.25
N THR A 76 -12.11 7.15 -7.62
CA THR A 76 -12.59 6.56 -6.38
C THR A 76 -11.43 6.35 -5.42
N PHE A 77 -11.69 6.57 -4.13
CA PHE A 77 -10.69 6.38 -3.09
C PHE A 77 -11.02 5.16 -2.25
N THR A 78 -10.03 4.30 -2.04
CA THR A 78 -10.17 3.10 -1.21
C THR A 78 -9.22 3.16 -0.02
N ASP A 79 -9.75 2.90 1.17
CA ASP A 79 -8.93 2.81 2.38
C ASP A 79 -8.04 1.56 2.33
N VAL A 80 -6.77 1.68 2.74
CA VAL A 80 -5.93 0.51 2.96
C VAL A 80 -6.51 -0.30 4.13
N PRO A 81 -6.87 -1.57 3.91
CA PRO A 81 -7.60 -2.35 4.91
C PRO A 81 -6.77 -2.55 6.18
N LYS A 82 -7.31 -2.18 7.34
CA LYS A 82 -6.66 -2.44 8.63
C LYS A 82 -6.72 -3.93 8.97
N THR A 83 -5.64 -4.44 9.54
CA THR A 83 -5.57 -5.81 10.07
C THR A 83 -5.29 -5.80 11.56
N THR A 84 -5.35 -6.97 12.20
CA THR A 84 -5.13 -7.15 13.65
C THR A 84 -4.28 -8.37 13.92
N VAL A 85 -3.45 -8.31 14.96
CA VAL A 85 -2.80 -9.51 15.51
C VAL A 85 -3.87 -10.40 16.14
N SER A 86 -4.07 -11.60 15.59
CA SER A 86 -5.02 -12.59 16.14
C SER A 86 -4.41 -13.37 17.30
N LYS A 87 -3.18 -13.87 17.14
CA LYS A 87 -2.50 -14.68 18.16
C LYS A 87 -1.00 -14.40 18.22
N VAL A 88 -0.44 -14.46 19.42
CA VAL A 88 0.99 -14.51 19.68
C VAL A 88 1.28 -15.73 20.54
N LYS A 89 2.27 -16.54 20.15
CA LYS A 89 2.61 -17.79 20.87
C LYS A 89 4.13 -17.91 20.98
N ASN A 90 4.61 -18.03 22.20
CA ASN A 90 5.98 -18.48 22.43
C ASN A 90 6.05 -19.98 22.07
N LEU A 91 6.86 -20.37 21.10
CA LEU A 91 6.99 -21.75 20.65
C LEU A 91 8.01 -22.51 21.49
N SER A 92 9.17 -21.92 21.68
CA SER A 92 10.29 -22.43 22.47
C SER A 92 11.13 -21.25 22.92
N SER A 93 12.22 -21.53 23.65
CA SER A 93 13.17 -20.51 24.05
C SER A 93 13.63 -19.65 22.83
N GLY A 94 13.42 -18.35 22.89
CA GLY A 94 13.81 -17.41 21.85
C GLY A 94 12.95 -17.42 20.57
N LYS A 95 11.85 -18.18 20.48
CA LYS A 95 11.00 -18.26 19.27
C LYS A 95 9.59 -17.77 19.53
N LEU A 96 9.09 -16.86 18.66
CA LEU A 96 7.76 -16.28 18.77
C LEU A 96 7.01 -16.42 17.44
N LYS A 97 5.88 -17.13 17.43
CA LYS A 97 4.94 -17.17 16.32
C LYS A 97 3.91 -16.07 16.47
N VAL A 98 3.75 -15.28 15.42
CA VAL A 98 2.74 -14.23 15.31
C VAL A 98 1.75 -14.62 14.23
N THR A 99 0.46 -14.50 14.52
CA THR A 99 -0.64 -14.75 13.57
C THR A 99 -1.52 -13.51 13.47
N TRP A 100 -1.99 -13.19 12.27
CA TRP A 100 -2.87 -12.03 12.01
C TRP A 100 -4.05 -12.35 11.11
N LYS A 101 -5.04 -11.45 11.09
CA LYS A 101 -6.21 -11.58 10.20
C LYS A 101 -5.84 -11.17 8.78
N ARG A 102 -6.09 -12.05 7.81
CA ARG A 102 -5.93 -11.73 6.38
C ARG A 102 -6.95 -10.68 5.93
N LYS A 103 -6.59 -9.93 4.88
CA LYS A 103 -7.46 -8.94 4.23
C LYS A 103 -7.41 -9.13 2.72
N SER A 104 -8.56 -9.35 2.10
CA SER A 104 -8.67 -9.66 0.66
C SER A 104 -8.10 -8.57 -0.23
N LYS A 105 -8.28 -7.30 0.16
CA LYS A 105 -7.77 -6.12 -0.56
C LYS A 105 -6.34 -5.72 -0.19
N ALA A 106 -5.63 -6.47 0.66
CA ALA A 106 -4.22 -6.22 0.94
C ALA A 106 -3.33 -6.89 -0.10
N THR A 107 -2.19 -6.29 -0.43
CA THR A 107 -1.11 -6.96 -1.17
C THR A 107 -0.25 -7.79 -0.23
N GLY A 108 0.00 -7.28 0.97
CA GLY A 108 0.81 -7.95 1.97
C GLY A 108 0.72 -7.28 3.34
N TYR A 109 1.60 -7.70 4.23
CA TYR A 109 1.59 -7.27 5.63
C TYR A 109 2.99 -6.92 6.11
N GLN A 110 3.07 -6.06 7.11
CA GLN A 110 4.29 -5.79 7.85
C GLN A 110 4.04 -6.02 9.33
N ILE A 111 4.87 -6.84 9.94
CA ILE A 111 4.81 -7.22 11.34
C ILE A 111 6.00 -6.60 12.05
N GLN A 112 5.77 -5.99 13.19
CA GLN A 112 6.80 -5.37 13.99
C GLN A 112 6.72 -5.87 15.43
N ILE A 113 7.89 -6.22 15.98
CA ILE A 113 8.05 -6.56 17.38
C ILE A 113 9.11 -5.67 18.03
N ALA A 114 8.98 -5.41 19.31
CA ALA A 114 9.96 -4.67 20.10
C ALA A 114 9.81 -4.99 21.58
N THR A 115 10.81 -4.67 22.40
CA THR A 115 10.75 -4.87 23.86
C THR A 115 10.17 -3.66 24.60
N ASP A 116 9.69 -2.66 23.89
CA ASP A 116 9.05 -1.47 24.45
C ASP A 116 7.78 -1.06 23.67
N LYS A 117 6.85 -0.36 24.34
CA LYS A 117 5.58 0.12 23.76
C LYS A 117 5.77 1.11 22.61
N LYS A 118 6.90 1.84 22.56
CA LYS A 118 7.21 2.82 21.50
C LYS A 118 7.84 2.17 20.26
N PHE A 119 8.09 0.86 20.30
CA PHE A 119 8.71 0.08 19.23
C PHE A 119 10.09 0.61 18.79
N LYS A 120 10.90 1.02 19.74
CA LYS A 120 12.26 1.53 19.53
C LYS A 120 13.34 0.52 19.91
N LYS A 121 13.17 -0.20 21.06
CA LYS A 121 14.19 -1.10 21.62
C LYS A 121 14.04 -2.53 21.09
N ASN A 122 15.16 -3.14 20.69
CA ASN A 122 15.23 -4.51 20.13
C ASN A 122 14.16 -4.77 19.05
N LYS A 123 13.98 -3.77 18.18
CA LYS A 123 12.99 -3.80 17.12
C LYS A 123 13.38 -4.78 16.02
N LYS A 124 12.48 -5.69 15.68
CA LYS A 124 12.54 -6.54 14.49
C LYS A 124 11.31 -6.28 13.62
N VAL A 125 11.51 -6.33 12.32
CA VAL A 125 10.44 -6.14 11.32
C VAL A 125 10.45 -7.32 10.37
N TYR A 126 9.26 -7.81 10.04
CA TYR A 126 9.06 -8.85 9.03
C TYR A 126 8.06 -8.34 8.00
N ASP A 127 8.43 -8.40 6.73
CA ASP A 127 7.56 -8.12 5.60
C ASP A 127 7.02 -9.42 5.02
N ALA A 128 5.70 -9.57 5.04
CA ALA A 128 4.98 -10.68 4.42
C ALA A 128 4.44 -10.20 3.07
N PRO A 129 5.08 -10.54 1.93
CA PRO A 129 4.80 -9.89 0.64
C PRO A 129 3.52 -10.37 -0.05
N PHE A 130 2.84 -11.38 0.47
CA PHE A 130 1.64 -11.95 -0.15
C PHE A 130 0.41 -11.84 0.74
N LYS A 131 -0.74 -11.52 0.15
CA LYS A 131 -2.04 -11.41 0.84
C LYS A 131 -2.47 -12.67 1.59
N ASN A 132 -2.00 -13.83 1.15
CA ASN A 132 -2.34 -15.12 1.74
C ASN A 132 -1.54 -15.45 3.00
N TYR A 133 -0.47 -14.71 3.28
CA TYR A 133 0.29 -14.88 4.51
C TYR A 133 -0.52 -14.39 5.71
N ASN A 134 -0.54 -15.19 6.75
CA ASN A 134 -1.23 -14.85 7.99
C ASN A 134 -0.44 -15.18 9.26
N ASN A 135 0.80 -15.67 9.12
CA ASN A 135 1.68 -15.91 10.24
C ASN A 135 3.16 -15.78 9.86
N CYS A 136 3.99 -15.53 10.85
CA CYS A 136 5.44 -15.60 10.75
C CYS A 136 6.04 -15.99 12.09
N THR A 137 7.30 -16.42 12.09
CA THR A 137 8.07 -16.72 13.30
C THR A 137 9.27 -15.79 13.39
N PHE A 138 9.45 -15.19 14.56
CA PHE A 138 10.64 -14.45 14.91
C PHE A 138 11.56 -15.37 15.72
N TRP A 139 12.86 -15.27 15.47
CA TRP A 139 13.90 -16.09 16.06
C TRP A 139 14.87 -15.22 16.87
N ASP A 140 15.71 -15.85 17.67
CA ASP A 140 16.77 -15.20 18.44
C ASP A 140 16.26 -14.04 19.31
N LEU A 141 15.16 -14.29 19.99
CA LEU A 141 14.58 -13.34 20.92
C LEU A 141 15.19 -13.49 22.31
N LYS A 142 15.42 -12.37 22.98
CA LYS A 142 15.97 -12.35 24.34
C LYS A 142 15.00 -13.03 25.31
N LYS A 143 15.50 -14.11 25.95
CA LYS A 143 14.77 -14.87 26.98
C LYS A 143 14.37 -13.97 28.17
N GLY A 144 13.24 -14.25 28.78
CA GLY A 144 12.72 -13.51 29.92
C GLY A 144 12.18 -12.12 29.61
N LYS A 145 12.37 -11.59 28.36
CA LYS A 145 11.85 -10.27 27.96
C LYS A 145 10.43 -10.37 27.43
N THR A 146 9.66 -9.31 27.66
CA THR A 146 8.33 -9.12 27.08
C THR A 146 8.47 -8.40 25.76
N TYR A 147 7.86 -8.95 24.71
CA TYR A 147 7.76 -8.33 23.40
C TYR A 147 6.36 -7.80 23.12
N TYR A 148 6.31 -6.59 22.57
CA TYR A 148 5.14 -5.95 22.02
C TYR A 148 5.09 -6.27 20.53
N VAL A 149 3.92 -6.66 20.02
CA VAL A 149 3.72 -7.14 18.64
C VAL A 149 2.59 -6.36 17.99
N ARG A 150 2.83 -5.77 16.84
CA ARG A 150 1.82 -5.11 16.02
C ARG A 150 1.94 -5.49 14.56
N VAL A 151 0.86 -5.33 13.81
CA VAL A 151 0.80 -5.62 12.37
C VAL A 151 0.09 -4.48 11.64
N ARG A 152 0.48 -4.27 10.41
CA ARG A 152 -0.27 -3.45 9.45
C ARG A 152 -0.31 -4.16 8.10
N SER A 153 -1.35 -3.90 7.33
CA SER A 153 -1.38 -4.30 5.93
C SER A 153 -0.80 -3.21 5.05
N TYR A 154 -0.49 -3.56 3.83
CA TYR A 154 -0.19 -2.59 2.78
C TYR A 154 -0.83 -3.02 1.46
N VAL A 155 -1.00 -2.04 0.60
CA VAL A 155 -1.38 -2.23 -0.80
C VAL A 155 -0.27 -1.69 -1.68
N LYS A 156 -0.07 -2.30 -2.85
CA LYS A 156 0.96 -1.96 -3.82
C LYS A 156 0.37 -2.18 -5.22
N ALA A 157 0.46 -1.20 -6.11
CA ALA A 157 -0.12 -1.29 -7.45
C ALA A 157 0.71 -2.18 -8.37
N GLY A 158 2.02 -2.04 -8.33
CA GLY A 158 2.95 -2.80 -9.15
C GLY A 158 4.19 -3.22 -8.36
N SER A 159 5.07 -3.99 -8.99
CA SER A 159 6.29 -4.49 -8.35
C SER A 159 7.24 -3.38 -7.91
N ARG A 160 7.31 -2.27 -8.68
CA ARG A 160 8.19 -1.12 -8.43
C ARG A 160 7.55 -0.01 -7.60
N GLU A 161 6.23 -0.08 -7.34
CA GLU A 161 5.50 0.95 -6.61
C GLU A 161 5.81 0.96 -5.10
N LYS A 162 5.72 2.14 -4.50
CA LYS A 162 5.84 2.29 -3.04
C LYS A 162 4.67 1.62 -2.32
N LYS A 163 4.93 1.03 -1.17
CA LYS A 163 3.90 0.42 -0.31
C LYS A 163 3.06 1.51 0.37
N CYS A 164 1.73 1.49 0.17
CA CYS A 164 0.79 2.30 0.93
C CYS A 164 0.31 1.50 2.14
N TYR A 165 0.67 1.92 3.35
CA TYR A 165 0.39 1.18 4.58
C TYR A 165 -0.89 1.63 5.27
N SER A 166 -1.60 0.68 5.88
CA SER A 166 -2.63 1.00 6.87
C SER A 166 -1.99 1.55 8.16
N ALA A 167 -2.82 2.10 9.05
CA ALA A 167 -2.39 2.31 10.44
C ALA A 167 -2.00 0.97 11.08
N TRP A 168 -1.11 1.02 12.08
CA TRP A 168 -0.76 -0.13 12.90
C TRP A 168 -1.98 -0.64 13.69
N SER A 169 -2.03 -1.94 13.92
CA SER A 169 -2.98 -2.55 14.86
C SER A 169 -2.69 -2.13 16.31
N LYS A 170 -3.66 -2.31 17.18
CA LYS A 170 -3.35 -2.43 18.63
C LYS A 170 -2.30 -3.53 18.80
N TYR A 171 -1.38 -3.36 19.73
CA TYR A 171 -0.36 -4.37 20.00
C TYR A 171 -0.90 -5.50 20.90
N LYS A 172 -0.28 -6.67 20.80
CA LYS A 172 -0.36 -7.74 21.81
C LYS A 172 1.01 -7.92 22.44
N THR A 173 1.04 -8.51 23.62
CA THR A 173 2.28 -8.78 24.36
C THR A 173 2.48 -10.27 24.57
N VAL A 174 3.75 -10.67 24.67
CA VAL A 174 4.15 -12.03 25.01
C VAL A 174 5.49 -12.02 25.72
N LYS A 175 5.63 -12.75 26.81
CA LYS A 175 6.91 -12.96 27.49
C LYS A 175 7.59 -14.19 26.89
N ILE A 176 8.86 -14.04 26.47
CA ILE A 176 9.67 -15.16 25.95
C ILE A 176 10.15 -15.99 27.15
N LYS A 177 9.83 -17.28 27.14
CA LYS A 177 10.23 -18.20 28.21
C LYS A 177 11.76 -18.28 28.31
N LYS A 178 12.25 -18.53 29.53
CA LYS A 178 13.65 -18.82 29.80
C LYS A 178 14.07 -20.15 29.19
#